data_75895430338fc758e056b41e32effb67
#
_entry.id   75895430338fc758e056b41e32effb67
#
_cell.length_a   1.000
_cell.length_b   1.000
_cell.length_c   1.000
_cell.angle_alpha   90.00
_cell.angle_beta   90.00
_cell.angle_gamma   90.00
#
_symmetry.space_group_name_H-M   'P 1'
#
loop_
_entity.id
_entity.type
_entity.pdbx_description
1 polymer ?
#
loop_
_entity_poly.entity_id
_entity_poly.type
_entity_poly.pdbx_seq_one_letter_code
_entity_poly.pdbx_strand_id
1 'polypeptide(L)'
;MQKLGSVLLVCLFLMTGTLAKSQTIQFEKYTLPNGLKIILHEDHSAPVVAVTALYHVGSKNEDTARTGFAHFFEHLLFEGSNNIKRGEFDKYVTNAGGALNANTSQDRTFYYELLPSNQVDLGLWLESERMMHAKIEQIGVNTQREVVKEEKRQRVDNRPYGSFLNEILVRAYKVHPYKWSPIGSMDHLNAAKLEEFIQFYKTEQYCEITQTFT
;
A
#
# COMPACT_ATOMS: atom_id res chain seq x y z
N MET A 1 48.61 -3.98 -35.94
CA MET A 1 47.82 -5.23 -35.86
C MET A 1 47.16 -5.43 -34.49
N GLN A 2 47.75 -5.09 -33.35
CA GLN A 2 47.15 -5.26 -32.01
C GLN A 2 45.85 -4.45 -31.77
N LYS A 3 45.76 -3.23 -32.28
CA LYS A 3 44.54 -2.38 -32.09
C LYS A 3 43.31 -2.88 -32.86
N LEU A 4 43.50 -3.56 -33.99
CA LEU A 4 42.39 -4.12 -34.78
C LEU A 4 41.78 -5.33 -34.10
N GLY A 5 42.57 -6.17 -33.44
CA GLY A 5 42.15 -7.34 -32.70
C GLY A 5 41.32 -6.96 -31.46
N SER A 6 41.69 -5.87 -30.77
CA SER A 6 40.93 -5.39 -29.60
C SER A 6 39.54 -4.81 -29.97
N VAL A 7 39.44 -4.13 -31.08
CA VAL A 7 38.13 -3.61 -31.57
C VAL A 7 37.23 -4.75 -32.01
N LEU A 8 37.78 -5.77 -32.68
CA LEU A 8 37.01 -6.94 -33.11
C LEU A 8 36.48 -7.74 -31.89
N LEU A 9 37.29 -7.85 -30.82
CA LEU A 9 36.87 -8.56 -29.58
C LEU A 9 35.74 -7.80 -28.85
N VAL A 10 35.81 -6.47 -28.79
CA VAL A 10 34.75 -5.63 -28.19
C VAL A 10 33.46 -5.71 -28.99
N CYS A 11 33.56 -5.67 -30.35
CA CYS A 11 32.37 -5.86 -31.19
C CYS A 11 31.76 -7.26 -31.09
N LEU A 12 32.56 -8.30 -30.92
CA LEU A 12 32.07 -9.67 -30.70
C LEU A 12 31.38 -9.81 -29.36
N PHE A 13 31.89 -9.15 -28.29
CA PHE A 13 31.25 -9.13 -26.96
C PHE A 13 29.93 -8.36 -26.96
N LEU A 14 29.80 -7.30 -27.77
CA LEU A 14 28.56 -6.55 -27.95
C LEU A 14 27.51 -7.33 -28.77
N MET A 15 27.92 -8.29 -29.61
CA MET A 15 26.99 -9.13 -30.38
C MET A 15 26.48 -10.36 -29.60
N THR A 16 27.11 -10.73 -28.47
CA THR A 16 26.58 -11.77 -27.58
C THR A 16 25.55 -11.22 -26.60
N GLY A 17 24.87 -10.12 -26.94
CA GLY A 17 23.69 -9.66 -26.21
C GLY A 17 22.73 -10.82 -26.09
N THR A 18 22.67 -11.45 -24.93
CA THR A 18 21.65 -12.44 -24.61
C THR A 18 20.30 -11.81 -24.95
N LEU A 19 19.59 -12.41 -25.91
CA LEU A 19 18.20 -12.07 -26.15
C LEU A 19 17.46 -12.34 -24.83
N ALA A 20 17.32 -11.29 -24.01
CA ALA A 20 16.52 -11.36 -22.82
C ALA A 20 15.08 -11.64 -23.31
N LYS A 21 14.66 -12.90 -23.21
CA LYS A 21 13.26 -13.24 -23.43
C LYS A 21 12.48 -12.56 -22.33
N SER A 22 11.67 -11.59 -22.70
CA SER A 22 10.65 -11.04 -21.81
C SER A 22 9.75 -12.19 -21.37
N GLN A 23 9.69 -12.46 -20.10
CA GLN A 23 8.74 -13.42 -19.54
C GLN A 23 7.37 -12.75 -19.56
N THR A 24 6.44 -13.28 -20.30
CA THR A 24 5.04 -12.83 -20.31
C THR A 24 4.34 -13.45 -19.12
N ILE A 25 3.91 -12.61 -18.18
CA ILE A 25 3.08 -13.06 -17.05
C ILE A 25 1.66 -13.28 -17.57
N GLN A 26 1.16 -14.51 -17.45
CA GLN A 26 -0.22 -14.85 -17.78
C GLN A 26 -1.09 -14.55 -16.56
N PHE A 27 -2.22 -13.87 -16.78
CA PHE A 27 -3.17 -13.56 -15.71
C PHE A 27 -4.58 -13.50 -16.24
N GLU A 28 -5.54 -13.79 -15.39
CA GLU A 28 -6.96 -13.56 -15.65
C GLU A 28 -7.39 -12.25 -14.98
N LYS A 29 -8.29 -11.52 -15.65
CA LYS A 29 -8.85 -10.28 -15.13
C LYS A 29 -10.34 -10.23 -15.42
N TYR A 30 -11.13 -9.96 -14.39
CA TYR A 30 -12.58 -9.75 -14.50
C TYR A 30 -13.07 -8.74 -13.46
N THR A 31 -14.31 -8.33 -13.60
CA THR A 31 -14.95 -7.39 -12.67
C THR A 31 -16.21 -8.03 -12.11
N LEU A 32 -16.37 -8.03 -10.81
CA LEU A 32 -17.57 -8.50 -10.14
C LEU A 32 -18.75 -7.53 -10.37
N PRO A 33 -20.01 -7.97 -10.16
CA PRO A 33 -21.18 -7.11 -10.33
C PRO A 33 -21.16 -5.82 -9.48
N ASN A 34 -20.46 -5.85 -8.33
CA ASN A 34 -20.26 -4.70 -7.43
C ASN A 34 -19.12 -3.77 -7.88
N GLY A 35 -18.49 -4.01 -9.03
CA GLY A 35 -17.39 -3.19 -9.55
C GLY A 35 -15.99 -3.58 -9.07
N LEU A 36 -15.85 -4.55 -8.14
CA LEU A 36 -14.54 -5.01 -7.68
C LEU A 36 -13.78 -5.67 -8.83
N LYS A 37 -12.58 -5.20 -9.12
CA LYS A 37 -11.68 -5.75 -10.13
C LYS A 37 -10.83 -6.84 -9.52
N ILE A 38 -10.87 -8.03 -10.11
CA ILE A 38 -10.10 -9.20 -9.71
C ILE A 38 -9.01 -9.45 -10.75
N ILE A 39 -7.80 -9.73 -10.28
CA ILE A 39 -6.67 -10.19 -11.09
C ILE A 39 -6.14 -11.46 -10.46
N LEU A 40 -6.10 -12.54 -11.22
CA LEU A 40 -5.58 -13.84 -10.80
C LEU A 40 -4.36 -14.19 -11.63
N HIS A 41 -3.29 -14.57 -10.98
CA HIS A 41 -2.09 -15.11 -11.59
C HIS A 41 -1.75 -16.43 -10.91
N GLU A 42 -1.68 -17.49 -11.70
CA GLU A 42 -1.36 -18.83 -11.23
C GLU A 42 0.11 -19.15 -11.50
N ASP A 43 0.87 -19.45 -10.44
CA ASP A 43 2.26 -19.86 -10.49
C ASP A 43 2.50 -20.97 -9.43
N HIS A 44 2.80 -22.17 -9.89
CA HIS A 44 3.04 -23.33 -9.04
C HIS A 44 4.52 -23.55 -8.71
N SER A 45 5.39 -22.59 -8.98
CA SER A 45 6.83 -22.71 -8.72
C SER A 45 7.18 -22.77 -7.23
N ALA A 46 6.29 -22.23 -6.35
CA ALA A 46 6.44 -22.26 -4.90
C ALA A 46 5.08 -22.47 -4.20
N PRO A 47 5.03 -23.14 -3.04
CA PRO A 47 3.81 -23.40 -2.30
C PRO A 47 3.37 -22.16 -1.47
N VAL A 48 3.29 -21.00 -2.09
CA VAL A 48 2.90 -19.72 -1.46
C VAL A 48 1.81 -19.06 -2.27
N VAL A 49 1.04 -18.21 -1.61
CA VAL A 49 0.04 -17.33 -2.23
C VAL A 49 0.24 -15.91 -1.74
N ALA A 50 0.12 -14.95 -2.63
CA ALA A 50 0.00 -13.53 -2.31
C ALA A 50 -1.46 -13.11 -2.48
N VAL A 51 -2.11 -12.71 -1.40
CA VAL A 51 -3.41 -12.05 -1.43
C VAL A 51 -3.18 -10.55 -1.29
N THR A 52 -3.78 -9.76 -2.16
CA THR A 52 -3.51 -8.32 -2.21
C THR A 52 -4.78 -7.51 -2.42
N ALA A 53 -4.88 -6.38 -1.74
CA ALA A 53 -5.93 -5.39 -1.94
C ALA A 53 -5.32 -4.04 -2.31
N LEU A 54 -5.76 -3.47 -3.43
CA LEU A 54 -5.34 -2.16 -3.89
C LEU A 54 -6.52 -1.19 -3.87
N TYR A 55 -6.42 -0.19 -3.01
CA TYR A 55 -7.34 0.94 -2.96
C TYR A 55 -6.79 2.09 -3.81
N HIS A 56 -7.58 2.62 -4.74
CA HIS A 56 -7.20 3.76 -5.56
C HIS A 56 -7.40 5.08 -4.80
N VAL A 57 -6.96 5.09 -3.56
CA VAL A 57 -6.95 6.23 -2.64
C VAL A 57 -5.54 6.40 -2.09
N GLY A 58 -5.00 7.59 -2.23
CA GLY A 58 -3.68 7.95 -1.75
C GLY A 58 -3.63 9.42 -1.33
N SER A 59 -2.43 9.93 -1.08
CA SER A 59 -2.30 11.30 -0.57
C SER A 59 -2.83 12.40 -1.52
N LYS A 60 -3.01 12.11 -2.80
CA LYS A 60 -3.63 13.06 -3.75
C LYS A 60 -5.11 13.33 -3.45
N ASN A 61 -5.78 12.42 -2.78
CA ASN A 61 -7.21 12.51 -2.45
C ASN A 61 -7.48 13.31 -1.17
N GLU A 62 -6.43 13.75 -0.49
CA GLU A 62 -6.51 14.46 0.78
C GLU A 62 -6.85 15.95 0.59
N ASP A 63 -7.55 16.52 1.57
CA ASP A 63 -7.71 17.97 1.68
C ASP A 63 -6.36 18.61 2.05
N THR A 64 -6.10 19.80 1.52
CA THR A 64 -4.86 20.55 1.77
C THR A 64 -4.65 20.90 3.24
N ALA A 65 -5.72 20.97 4.04
CA ALA A 65 -5.69 21.21 5.49
C ALA A 65 -5.74 19.90 6.31
N ARG A 66 -5.73 18.74 5.67
CA ARG A 66 -5.86 17.40 6.29
C ARG A 66 -4.97 16.37 5.62
N THR A 67 -3.69 16.70 5.45
CA THR A 67 -2.71 15.81 4.82
C THR A 67 -2.23 14.70 5.77
N GLY A 68 -1.95 13.52 5.22
CA GLY A 68 -1.54 12.34 5.96
C GLY A 68 -2.67 11.33 6.24
N PHE A 69 -3.90 11.61 5.81
CA PHE A 69 -5.06 10.77 6.11
C PHE A 69 -4.98 9.42 5.39
N ALA A 70 -4.58 9.38 4.12
CA ALA A 70 -4.47 8.12 3.38
C ALA A 70 -3.48 7.16 4.04
N HIS A 71 -2.29 7.65 4.44
CA HIS A 71 -1.32 6.86 5.17
C HIS A 71 -1.81 6.49 6.58
N PHE A 72 -2.51 7.39 7.25
CA PHE A 72 -3.10 7.09 8.54
C PHE A 72 -4.14 5.96 8.45
N PHE A 73 -4.91 5.92 7.35
CA PHE A 73 -5.84 4.83 7.07
C PHE A 73 -5.12 3.51 6.79
N GLU A 74 -3.95 3.54 6.17
CA GLU A 74 -3.12 2.33 6.07
C GLU A 74 -2.95 1.67 7.43
N HIS A 75 -2.64 2.46 8.46
CA HIS A 75 -2.51 1.97 9.84
C HIS A 75 -3.84 1.58 10.48
N LEU A 76 -4.88 2.41 10.32
CA LEU A 76 -6.18 2.17 10.96
C LEU A 76 -6.84 0.88 10.48
N LEU A 77 -6.65 0.49 9.22
CA LEU A 77 -7.23 -0.73 8.68
C LEU A 77 -6.55 -2.03 9.16
N PHE A 78 -5.55 -1.93 10.04
CA PHE A 78 -5.01 -3.04 10.82
C PHE A 78 -5.55 -3.10 12.26
N GLU A 79 -6.29 -2.08 12.71
CA GLU A 79 -6.77 -2.00 14.09
C GLU A 79 -7.86 -3.03 14.43
N GLY A 80 -8.47 -3.65 13.42
CA GLY A 80 -9.47 -4.70 13.55
C GLY A 80 -10.74 -4.46 12.77
N SER A 81 -11.66 -5.40 12.91
CA SER A 81 -12.96 -5.39 12.26
C SER A 81 -14.08 -5.84 13.22
N ASN A 82 -15.27 -6.10 12.69
CA ASN A 82 -16.35 -6.67 13.50
C ASN A 82 -16.01 -8.06 14.04
N ASN A 83 -15.23 -8.84 13.30
CA ASN A 83 -14.89 -10.22 13.64
C ASN A 83 -13.42 -10.41 14.06
N ILE A 84 -12.58 -9.40 13.86
CA ILE A 84 -11.16 -9.43 14.20
C ILE A 84 -10.89 -8.39 15.27
N LYS A 85 -10.42 -8.82 16.44
CA LYS A 85 -10.08 -7.90 17.51
C LYS A 85 -8.82 -7.12 17.18
N ARG A 86 -8.70 -5.97 17.81
CA ARG A 86 -7.52 -5.10 17.71
C ARG A 86 -6.23 -5.87 18.00
N GLY A 87 -5.24 -5.75 17.09
CA GLY A 87 -3.95 -6.43 17.18
C GLY A 87 -3.98 -7.93 16.87
N GLU A 88 -5.07 -8.45 16.31
CA GLU A 88 -5.17 -9.87 15.91
C GLU A 88 -4.88 -10.10 14.42
N PHE A 89 -4.97 -9.08 13.57
CA PHE A 89 -4.68 -9.21 12.14
C PHE A 89 -3.32 -9.85 11.89
N ASP A 90 -2.27 -9.28 12.47
CA ASP A 90 -0.90 -9.78 12.36
C ASP A 90 -0.75 -11.21 12.93
N LYS A 91 -1.45 -11.51 14.02
CA LYS A 91 -1.41 -12.83 14.65
C LYS A 91 -2.02 -13.92 13.76
N TYR A 92 -3.11 -13.63 13.05
CA TYR A 92 -3.69 -14.61 12.11
C TYR A 92 -2.68 -14.97 11.02
N VAL A 93 -2.02 -13.99 10.43
CA VAL A 93 -1.05 -14.20 9.35
C VAL A 93 0.22 -14.89 9.88
N THR A 94 0.79 -14.42 10.99
CA THR A 94 2.02 -15.00 11.55
C THR A 94 1.81 -16.42 12.07
N ASN A 95 0.67 -16.71 12.70
CA ASN A 95 0.33 -18.06 13.16
C ASN A 95 0.11 -19.04 11.98
N ALA A 96 -0.30 -18.55 10.83
CA ALA A 96 -0.42 -19.32 9.59
C ALA A 96 0.93 -19.52 8.88
N GLY A 97 2.03 -18.94 9.41
CA GLY A 97 3.36 -19.01 8.80
C GLY A 97 3.56 -17.99 7.68
N GLY A 98 2.76 -16.95 7.63
CA GLY A 98 2.82 -15.89 6.63
C GLY A 98 3.47 -14.60 7.13
N ALA A 99 3.46 -13.60 6.26
CA ALA A 99 3.87 -12.23 6.53
C ALA A 99 2.90 -11.27 5.85
N LEU A 100 2.69 -10.10 6.43
CA LEU A 100 1.84 -9.06 5.87
C LEU A 100 2.56 -7.71 5.89
N ASN A 101 2.12 -6.82 5.00
CA ASN A 101 2.56 -5.42 5.02
C ASN A 101 1.58 -4.56 4.21
N ALA A 102 1.80 -3.24 4.27
CA ALA A 102 1.09 -2.28 3.45
C ALA A 102 2.00 -1.12 3.03
N ASN A 103 1.54 -0.32 2.09
CA ASN A 103 2.19 0.95 1.75
C ASN A 103 1.20 1.92 1.10
N THR A 104 1.42 3.21 1.34
CA THR A 104 0.66 4.31 0.75
C THR A 104 1.57 5.15 -0.16
N SER A 105 1.05 5.49 -1.32
CA SER A 105 1.65 6.45 -2.26
C SER A 105 0.70 7.64 -2.49
N GLN A 106 1.04 8.47 -3.47
CA GLN A 106 0.16 9.57 -3.87
C GLN A 106 -1.17 9.07 -4.46
N ASP A 107 -1.16 7.92 -5.14
CA ASP A 107 -2.29 7.44 -5.94
C ASP A 107 -3.03 6.25 -5.34
N ARG A 108 -2.41 5.52 -4.41
CA ARG A 108 -2.97 4.26 -3.90
C ARG A 108 -2.53 3.95 -2.48
N THR A 109 -3.35 3.13 -1.82
CA THR A 109 -2.97 2.36 -0.63
C THR A 109 -3.06 0.87 -0.99
N PHE A 110 -2.03 0.10 -0.63
CA PHE A 110 -1.85 -1.28 -1.03
C PHE A 110 -1.55 -2.15 0.18
N TYR A 111 -2.34 -3.20 0.37
CA TYR A 111 -2.16 -4.22 1.41
C TYR A 111 -1.81 -5.55 0.76
N TYR A 112 -1.03 -6.36 1.44
CA TYR A 112 -0.72 -7.71 0.97
C TYR A 112 -0.38 -8.65 2.12
N GLU A 113 -0.80 -9.90 1.97
CA GLU A 113 -0.41 -11.05 2.75
C GLU A 113 0.32 -12.05 1.87
N LEU A 114 1.47 -12.53 2.37
CA LEU A 114 2.18 -13.68 1.81
C LEU A 114 1.93 -14.86 2.74
N LEU A 115 1.26 -15.88 2.23
CA LEU A 115 0.79 -17.02 3.01
C LEU A 115 1.22 -18.32 2.35
N PRO A 116 1.34 -19.45 3.11
CA PRO A 116 1.34 -20.77 2.50
C PRO A 116 0.09 -20.94 1.61
N SER A 117 0.23 -21.63 0.48
CA SER A 117 -0.85 -21.73 -0.53
C SER A 117 -2.16 -22.34 0.00
N ASN A 118 -2.07 -23.23 1.00
CA ASN A 118 -3.23 -23.80 1.67
C ASN A 118 -3.96 -22.83 2.64
N GLN A 119 -3.48 -21.59 2.77
CA GLN A 119 -4.07 -20.53 3.60
C GLN A 119 -4.69 -19.41 2.77
N VAL A 120 -4.97 -19.64 1.48
CA VAL A 120 -5.59 -18.62 0.61
C VAL A 120 -6.92 -18.12 1.17
N ASP A 121 -7.74 -19.00 1.74
CA ASP A 121 -9.03 -18.64 2.33
C ASP A 121 -8.86 -17.68 3.52
N LEU A 122 -7.80 -17.86 4.31
CA LEU A 122 -7.48 -16.93 5.40
C LEU A 122 -7.18 -15.53 4.85
N GLY A 123 -6.33 -15.42 3.82
CA GLY A 123 -6.01 -14.13 3.23
C GLY A 123 -7.23 -13.44 2.63
N LEU A 124 -8.06 -14.18 1.89
CA LEU A 124 -9.31 -13.65 1.33
C LEU A 124 -10.29 -13.19 2.43
N TRP A 125 -10.41 -13.95 3.51
CA TRP A 125 -11.22 -13.56 4.65
C TRP A 125 -10.70 -12.28 5.32
N LEU A 126 -9.39 -12.17 5.57
CA LEU A 126 -8.77 -10.99 6.17
C LEU A 126 -9.02 -9.73 5.33
N GLU A 127 -8.82 -9.81 4.02
CA GLU A 127 -9.08 -8.67 3.13
C GLU A 127 -10.57 -8.34 3.02
N SER A 128 -11.47 -9.34 3.04
CA SER A 128 -12.91 -9.08 3.08
C SER A 128 -13.34 -8.36 4.38
N GLU A 129 -12.77 -8.74 5.54
CA GLU A 129 -13.00 -8.06 6.81
C GLU A 129 -12.49 -6.61 6.79
N ARG A 130 -11.31 -6.38 6.22
CA ARG A 130 -10.75 -5.05 6.01
C ARG A 130 -11.64 -4.18 5.14
N MET A 131 -12.15 -4.73 4.04
CA MET A 131 -12.98 -4.01 3.08
C MET A 131 -14.38 -3.68 3.63
N MET A 132 -15.01 -4.63 4.32
CA MET A 132 -16.43 -4.53 4.66
C MET A 132 -16.70 -4.16 6.12
N HIS A 133 -15.80 -4.47 7.03
CA HIS A 133 -16.09 -4.48 8.46
C HIS A 133 -15.06 -3.76 9.31
N ALA A 134 -14.15 -2.99 8.70
CA ALA A 134 -13.12 -2.24 9.42
C ALA A 134 -13.73 -1.32 10.48
N LYS A 135 -13.15 -1.35 11.68
CA LYS A 135 -13.56 -0.50 12.81
C LYS A 135 -12.66 0.72 12.94
N ILE A 136 -13.24 1.89 12.82
CA ILE A 136 -12.57 3.17 13.04
C ILE A 136 -13.05 3.71 14.39
N GLU A 137 -12.25 3.47 15.42
CA GLU A 137 -12.57 3.82 16.80
C GLU A 137 -11.54 4.80 17.39
N GLN A 138 -11.95 5.59 18.38
CA GLN A 138 -11.10 6.60 19.02
C GLN A 138 -9.81 6.01 19.60
N ILE A 139 -9.86 4.80 20.13
CA ILE A 139 -8.68 4.12 20.68
C ILE A 139 -7.65 3.80 19.59
N GLY A 140 -8.10 3.32 18.42
CA GLY A 140 -7.26 3.07 17.26
C GLY A 140 -6.64 4.38 16.75
N VAL A 141 -7.45 5.42 16.57
CA VAL A 141 -6.99 6.75 16.14
C VAL A 141 -5.92 7.30 17.10
N ASN A 142 -6.13 7.23 18.40
CA ASN A 142 -5.15 7.73 19.37
C ASN A 142 -3.84 6.94 19.34
N THR A 143 -3.92 5.62 19.23
CA THR A 143 -2.73 4.77 19.16
C THR A 143 -1.95 5.02 17.86
N GLN A 144 -2.62 4.96 16.72
CA GLN A 144 -1.94 5.10 15.44
C GLN A 144 -1.41 6.51 15.21
N ARG A 145 -2.00 7.53 15.85
CA ARG A 145 -1.44 8.88 15.84
C ARG A 145 -0.02 8.92 16.42
N GLU A 146 0.23 8.25 17.53
CA GLU A 146 1.57 8.20 18.12
C GLU A 146 2.52 7.32 17.27
N VAL A 147 2.04 6.23 16.69
CA VAL A 147 2.84 5.38 15.80
C VAL A 147 3.29 6.16 14.56
N VAL A 148 2.38 6.85 13.87
CA VAL A 148 2.71 7.64 12.67
C VAL A 148 3.64 8.81 12.99
N LYS A 149 3.47 9.45 14.15
CA LYS A 149 4.43 10.48 14.61
C LYS A 149 5.83 9.92 14.80
N GLU A 150 5.95 8.76 15.42
CA GLU A 150 7.25 8.13 15.62
C GLU A 150 7.87 7.68 14.29
N GLU A 151 7.05 7.14 13.38
CA GLU A 151 7.50 6.80 12.04
C GLU A 151 8.05 8.02 11.29
N LYS A 152 7.36 9.15 11.35
CA LYS A 152 7.84 10.40 10.75
C LYS A 152 9.17 10.84 11.35
N ARG A 153 9.33 10.78 12.69
CA ARG A 153 10.60 11.08 13.33
C ARG A 153 11.72 10.18 12.79
N GLN A 154 11.50 8.89 12.71
CA GLN A 154 12.51 7.92 12.28
C GLN A 154 12.84 8.02 10.79
N ARG A 155 11.84 8.20 9.93
CA ARG A 155 12.03 8.17 8.47
C ARG A 155 12.40 9.54 7.88
N VAL A 156 11.97 10.63 8.50
CA VAL A 156 12.11 11.99 7.97
C VAL A 156 12.94 12.88 8.89
N ASP A 157 12.49 13.09 10.14
CA ASP A 157 13.02 14.18 10.97
C ASP A 157 14.43 13.88 11.51
N ASN A 158 14.71 12.63 11.92
CA ASN A 158 15.99 12.19 12.48
C ASN A 158 16.96 11.61 11.44
N ARG A 159 16.56 11.58 10.15
CA ARG A 159 17.38 10.99 9.10
C ARG A 159 18.12 12.07 8.32
N PRO A 160 19.43 11.96 8.10
CA PRO A 160 20.14 12.84 7.17
C PRO A 160 19.45 12.87 5.81
N TYR A 161 19.14 14.06 5.32
CA TYR A 161 18.41 14.29 4.07
C TYR A 161 16.99 13.70 4.02
N GLY A 162 16.39 13.36 5.17
CA GLY A 162 15.07 12.75 5.23
C GLY A 162 13.94 13.62 4.63
N SER A 163 14.07 14.94 4.66
CA SER A 163 13.12 15.88 4.04
C SER A 163 13.35 16.11 2.54
N PHE A 164 14.43 15.58 1.95
CA PHE A 164 14.85 15.92 0.59
C PHE A 164 13.74 15.72 -0.46
N LEU A 165 13.07 14.56 -0.42
CA LEU A 165 11.97 14.28 -1.36
C LEU A 165 10.79 15.24 -1.17
N ASN A 166 10.43 15.54 0.09
CA ASN A 166 9.34 16.48 0.39
C ASN A 166 9.66 17.88 -0.15
N GLU A 167 10.88 18.35 0.03
CA GLU A 167 11.33 19.64 -0.50
C GLU A 167 11.27 19.70 -2.03
N ILE A 168 11.63 18.62 -2.71
CA ILE A 168 11.51 18.53 -4.17
C ILE A 168 10.05 18.62 -4.59
N LEU A 169 9.17 17.83 -3.98
CA LEU A 169 7.75 17.78 -4.33
C LEU A 169 7.06 19.13 -4.14
N VAL A 170 7.31 19.82 -3.03
CA VAL A 170 6.75 21.17 -2.76
C VAL A 170 7.23 22.19 -3.78
N ARG A 171 8.45 22.05 -4.29
CA ARG A 171 9.01 22.96 -5.31
C ARG A 171 8.53 22.63 -6.71
N ALA A 172 8.40 21.34 -7.05
CA ALA A 172 7.95 20.86 -8.35
C ALA A 172 6.46 21.10 -8.58
N TYR A 173 5.63 20.83 -7.56
CA TYR A 173 4.18 20.93 -7.67
C TYR A 173 3.64 22.14 -6.87
N LYS A 174 3.11 23.16 -7.56
CA LYS A 174 2.58 24.36 -6.91
C LYS A 174 1.12 24.21 -6.49
N VAL A 175 0.31 23.57 -7.32
CA VAL A 175 -1.14 23.40 -7.13
C VAL A 175 -1.52 21.94 -6.95
N HIS A 176 -0.87 21.05 -7.71
CA HIS A 176 -1.21 19.62 -7.72
C HIS A 176 -1.01 18.98 -6.32
N PRO A 177 -1.90 18.08 -5.88
CA PRO A 177 -1.81 17.38 -4.59
C PRO A 177 -0.53 16.56 -4.36
N TYR A 178 0.24 16.27 -5.38
CA TYR A 178 1.55 15.63 -5.24
C TYR A 178 2.59 16.46 -4.49
N LYS A 179 2.27 17.72 -4.17
CA LYS A 179 3.18 18.60 -3.43
C LYS A 179 3.43 18.18 -1.98
N TRP A 180 2.55 17.34 -1.38
CA TRP A 180 2.78 16.80 -0.03
C TRP A 180 3.08 15.32 -0.05
N SER A 181 3.85 14.90 0.95
CA SER A 181 4.21 13.50 1.16
C SER A 181 3.04 12.71 1.77
N PRO A 182 2.90 11.41 1.48
CA PRO A 182 1.89 10.55 2.10
C PRO A 182 1.87 10.57 3.63
N ILE A 183 3.03 10.73 4.29
CA ILE A 183 3.09 10.82 5.76
C ILE A 183 2.42 12.09 6.31
N GLY A 184 2.26 13.11 5.49
CA GLY A 184 1.53 14.32 5.77
C GLY A 184 2.10 15.21 6.87
N SER A 185 1.24 16.10 7.39
CA SER A 185 1.54 17.03 8.48
C SER A 185 1.10 16.46 9.82
N MET A 186 2.01 16.48 10.80
CA MET A 186 1.66 16.07 12.17
C MET A 186 0.66 17.03 12.83
N ASP A 187 0.69 18.30 12.48
CA ASP A 187 -0.28 19.27 12.98
C ASP A 187 -1.70 18.95 12.48
N HIS A 188 -1.83 18.55 11.22
CA HIS A 188 -3.11 18.11 10.65
C HIS A 188 -3.62 16.83 11.34
N LEU A 189 -2.76 15.84 11.54
CA LEU A 189 -3.14 14.60 12.22
C LEU A 189 -3.46 14.82 13.69
N ASN A 190 -2.78 15.75 14.37
CA ASN A 190 -3.08 16.11 15.77
C ASN A 190 -4.42 16.83 15.91
N ALA A 191 -4.73 17.71 14.97
CA ALA A 191 -5.99 18.47 14.96
C ALA A 191 -7.19 17.62 14.53
N ALA A 192 -6.97 16.52 13.81
CA ALA A 192 -8.02 15.70 13.25
C ALA A 192 -8.84 14.99 14.32
N LYS A 193 -10.17 15.01 14.14
CA LYS A 193 -11.16 14.35 14.99
C LYS A 193 -11.59 13.00 14.38
N LEU A 194 -12.17 12.14 15.21
CA LEU A 194 -12.67 10.83 14.78
C LEU A 194 -13.65 10.93 13.61
N GLU A 195 -14.55 11.91 13.67
CA GLU A 195 -15.59 12.14 12.65
C GLU A 195 -14.97 12.44 11.27
N GLU A 196 -13.84 13.15 11.23
CA GLU A 196 -13.15 13.47 9.98
C GLU A 196 -12.51 12.22 9.36
N PHE A 197 -11.97 11.32 10.18
CA PHE A 197 -11.50 10.02 9.72
C PHE A 197 -12.66 9.16 9.20
N ILE A 198 -13.77 9.06 9.94
CA ILE A 198 -14.96 8.33 9.49
C ILE A 198 -15.51 8.92 8.18
N GLN A 199 -15.51 10.23 8.04
CA GLN A 199 -15.96 10.90 6.81
C GLN A 199 -15.05 10.57 5.63
N PHE A 200 -13.72 10.65 5.80
CA PHE A 200 -12.75 10.30 4.76
C PHE A 200 -12.92 8.83 4.31
N TYR A 201 -13.09 7.91 5.25
CA TYR A 201 -13.35 6.50 4.95
C TYR A 201 -14.59 6.30 4.08
N LYS A 202 -15.65 7.06 4.35
CA LYS A 202 -16.91 6.95 3.61
C LYS A 202 -16.88 7.62 2.23
N THR A 203 -16.12 8.71 2.07
CA THR A 203 -16.12 9.50 0.82
C THR A 203 -15.06 9.07 -0.16
N GLU A 204 -13.93 8.57 0.29
CA GLU A 204 -12.76 8.26 -0.56
C GLU A 204 -12.70 6.79 -0.98
N GLN A 205 -13.83 6.23 -1.44
CA GLN A 205 -13.90 4.90 -2.10
C GLN A 205 -13.40 3.68 -1.29
N TYR A 206 -13.04 3.85 0.00
CA TYR A 206 -12.88 2.68 0.86
C TYR A 206 -14.22 1.96 1.06
N CYS A 207 -15.36 2.65 0.85
CA CYS A 207 -16.71 2.17 1.11
C CYS A 207 -17.55 1.86 -0.15
N GLU A 208 -17.11 2.20 -1.37
CA GLU A 208 -17.89 1.86 -2.59
C GLU A 208 -18.02 0.35 -2.79
N ILE A 209 -17.04 -0.42 -2.33
CA ILE A 209 -17.08 -1.88 -2.35
C ILE A 209 -18.06 -2.43 -1.31
N THR A 210 -18.28 -1.74 -0.19
CA THR A 210 -19.12 -2.21 0.92
C THR A 210 -20.61 -1.98 0.72
N GLN A 211 -21.02 -1.06 -0.13
CA GLN A 211 -22.46 -0.75 -0.34
C GLN A 211 -23.21 -1.77 -1.20
N THR A 212 -22.52 -2.70 -1.83
CA THR A 212 -23.11 -3.66 -2.78
C THR A 212 -23.39 -5.04 -2.16
N PHE A 213 -23.06 -5.26 -0.89
CA PHE A 213 -23.28 -6.52 -0.17
C PHE A 213 -24.41 -6.49 0.89
N THR A 214 -25.31 -5.51 0.84
CA THR A 214 -26.53 -5.48 1.69
C THR A 214 -27.73 -6.07 0.98
#